data_9ca84f3304e0cd8e065e39b00ddb71ce
#
_entry.id   9ca84f3304e0cd8e065e39b00ddb71ce
#
_cell.length_a   1.000
_cell.length_b   1.000
_cell.length_c   1.000
_cell.angle_alpha   90.00
_cell.angle_beta   90.00
_cell.angle_gamma   90.00
#
_symmetry.space_group_name_H-M   'P 1'
#
loop_
_entity.id
_entity.type
_entity.pdbx_description
1 polymer ?
#
loop_
_entity_poly.entity_id
_entity_poly.type
_entity_poly.pdbx_seq_one_letter_code
_entity_poly.pdbx_strand_id
1 'polypeptide(L)'
;MSQHVDELLMEYISNDDHKAFETLFVKYYKELRDIAFYYINNSEEAEEIAADVLHQIWQKRKDLVIEKQLKSYLAVATRNASFNVLRKKILVVEELTETIANEHYQESSGSFQIKDIEPGIQHALEQLTQRQREIFRLYRFHDYKAAEIAQLLHLTEGTVNFQLHKANKKLKEYFRLLFKNAKELY
;
A
#
# COMPACT_ATOMS: atom_id res chain seq x y z
N MET A 1 22.85 15.31 -6.50
CA MET A 1 22.49 16.55 -5.78
C MET A 1 21.27 16.40 -4.86
N SER A 2 20.19 15.75 -5.25
CA SER A 2 18.97 15.63 -4.40
C SER A 2 19.19 14.83 -3.11
N GLN A 3 19.94 13.74 -3.15
CA GLN A 3 20.17 12.86 -2.00
C GLN A 3 20.93 13.55 -0.86
N HIS A 4 21.97 14.31 -1.18
CA HIS A 4 22.74 15.05 -0.17
C HIS A 4 21.93 16.14 0.53
N VAL A 5 20.98 16.77 -0.19
CA VAL A 5 20.04 17.72 0.40
C VAL A 5 19.09 17.04 1.38
N ASP A 6 18.63 15.83 1.06
CA ASP A 6 17.74 15.06 1.94
C ASP A 6 18.46 14.59 3.21
N GLU A 7 19.72 14.20 3.11
CA GLU A 7 20.55 13.83 4.26
C GLU A 7 20.73 15.03 5.21
N LEU A 8 21.03 16.20 4.67
CA LEU A 8 21.14 17.44 5.47
C LEU A 8 19.79 17.82 6.12
N LEU A 9 18.68 17.75 5.39
CA LEU A 9 17.36 18.02 5.95
C LEU A 9 17.06 17.07 7.12
N MET A 10 17.35 15.77 6.97
CA MET A 10 17.13 14.79 8.04
C MET A 10 18.03 15.06 9.26
N GLU A 11 19.26 15.49 9.06
CA GLU A 11 20.16 15.88 10.15
C GLU A 11 19.58 17.07 10.93
N TYR A 12 19.14 18.14 10.27
CA TYR A 12 18.50 19.27 10.92
C TYR A 12 17.20 18.89 11.62
N ILE A 13 16.38 18.05 10.99
CA ILE A 13 15.12 17.55 11.56
C ILE A 13 15.40 16.73 12.84
N SER A 14 16.44 15.91 12.87
CA SER A 14 16.82 15.15 14.07
C SER A 14 17.25 16.05 15.23
N ASN A 15 17.70 17.28 14.94
CA ASN A 15 18.01 18.34 15.90
C ASN A 15 16.85 19.31 16.18
N ASP A 16 15.61 18.88 15.93
CA ASP A 16 14.38 19.63 16.23
C ASP A 16 14.18 20.89 15.36
N ASP A 17 14.80 20.97 14.17
CA ASP A 17 14.60 22.12 13.26
C ASP A 17 13.27 22.01 12.49
N HIS A 18 12.30 22.82 12.91
CA HIS A 18 10.97 22.90 12.28
C HIS A 18 11.02 23.44 10.84
N LYS A 19 11.96 24.33 10.50
CA LYS A 19 12.08 24.88 9.15
C LYS A 19 12.60 23.84 8.16
N ALA A 20 13.52 23.01 8.61
CA ALA A 20 13.99 21.87 7.82
C ALA A 20 12.85 20.88 7.57
N PHE A 21 12.00 20.62 8.56
CA PHE A 21 10.83 19.77 8.40
C PHE A 21 9.79 20.39 7.44
N GLU A 22 9.50 21.69 7.55
CA GLU A 22 8.61 22.39 6.62
C GLU A 22 9.12 22.28 5.18
N THR A 23 10.42 22.45 4.97
CA THR A 23 11.06 22.30 3.66
C THR A 23 10.90 20.89 3.11
N LEU A 24 11.09 19.88 3.93
CA LEU A 24 10.90 18.47 3.57
C LEU A 24 9.43 18.19 3.25
N PHE A 25 8.50 18.72 4.06
CA PHE A 25 7.07 18.59 3.87
C PHE A 25 6.64 19.13 2.50
N VAL A 26 6.97 20.38 2.19
CA VAL A 26 6.64 21.01 0.91
C VAL A 26 7.25 20.26 -0.26
N LYS A 27 8.47 19.75 -0.11
CA LYS A 27 9.18 19.00 -1.16
C LYS A 27 8.48 17.70 -1.52
N TYR A 28 7.96 16.95 -0.55
CA TYR A 28 7.48 15.60 -0.78
C TYR A 28 5.95 15.44 -0.74
N TYR A 29 5.22 16.34 -0.10
CA TYR A 29 3.78 16.21 0.12
C TYR A 29 2.99 15.88 -1.15
N LYS A 30 3.20 16.63 -2.23
CA LYS A 30 2.49 16.41 -3.49
C LYS A 30 2.76 15.02 -4.06
N GLU A 31 4.02 14.59 -4.08
CA GLU A 31 4.41 13.28 -4.61
C GLU A 31 3.78 12.14 -3.78
N LEU A 32 3.80 12.27 -2.45
CA LEU A 32 3.22 11.26 -1.56
C LEU A 32 1.69 11.21 -1.68
N ARG A 33 1.03 12.37 -1.78
CA ARG A 33 -0.41 12.44 -2.04
C ARG A 33 -0.76 11.74 -3.37
N ASP A 34 -0.01 11.99 -4.43
CA ASP A 34 -0.25 11.39 -5.74
C ASP A 34 -0.03 9.86 -5.68
N ILE A 35 0.96 9.40 -4.92
CA ILE A 35 1.16 7.96 -4.65
C ILE A 35 -0.03 7.39 -3.85
N ALA A 36 -0.47 8.05 -2.79
CA ALA A 36 -1.59 7.58 -2.00
C ALA A 36 -2.89 7.56 -2.82
N PHE A 37 -3.14 8.61 -3.60
CA PHE A 37 -4.29 8.72 -4.49
C PHE A 37 -4.35 7.58 -5.50
N TYR A 38 -3.20 7.19 -6.05
CA TYR A 38 -3.10 6.04 -6.96
C TYR A 38 -3.64 4.74 -6.34
N TYR A 39 -3.47 4.53 -5.03
CA TYR A 39 -3.95 3.33 -4.33
C TYR A 39 -5.35 3.45 -3.77
N ILE A 40 -5.74 4.63 -3.27
CA ILE A 40 -6.98 4.86 -2.53
C ILE A 40 -8.12 5.38 -3.42
N ASN A 41 -7.78 6.10 -4.50
CA ASN A 41 -8.72 6.80 -5.40
C ASN A 41 -9.70 7.73 -4.64
N ASN A 42 -9.26 8.30 -3.52
CA ASN A 42 -9.98 9.31 -2.74
C ASN A 42 -9.00 10.42 -2.36
N SER A 43 -9.32 11.68 -2.71
CA SER A 43 -8.41 12.82 -2.55
C SER A 43 -8.18 13.16 -1.07
N GLU A 44 -9.23 13.16 -0.25
CA GLU A 44 -9.16 13.50 1.17
C GLU A 44 -8.29 12.50 1.93
N GLU A 45 -8.54 11.22 1.73
CA GLU A 45 -7.74 10.15 2.35
C GLU A 45 -6.29 10.12 1.84
N ALA A 46 -6.07 10.45 0.58
CA ALA A 46 -4.72 10.53 0.02
C ALA A 46 -3.92 11.69 0.63
N GLU A 47 -4.57 12.82 0.90
CA GLU A 47 -3.99 13.97 1.58
C GLU A 47 -3.67 13.65 3.05
N GLU A 48 -4.59 12.99 3.74
CA GLU A 48 -4.39 12.53 5.12
C GLU A 48 -3.21 11.55 5.21
N ILE A 49 -3.16 10.54 4.34
CA ILE A 49 -2.06 9.58 4.31
C ILE A 49 -0.71 10.26 4.05
N ALA A 50 -0.65 11.20 3.11
CA ALA A 50 0.59 11.92 2.81
C ALA A 50 1.07 12.76 4.01
N ALA A 51 0.14 13.45 4.67
CA ALA A 51 0.43 14.23 5.86
C ALA A 51 0.88 13.34 7.02
N ASP A 52 0.21 12.22 7.25
CA ASP A 52 0.54 11.26 8.31
C ASP A 52 1.93 10.64 8.13
N VAL A 53 2.29 10.25 6.91
CA VAL A 53 3.62 9.69 6.61
C VAL A 53 4.71 10.71 6.90
N LEU A 54 4.52 11.98 6.52
CA LEU A 54 5.48 13.04 6.82
C LEU A 54 5.52 13.36 8.32
N HIS A 55 4.37 13.39 8.98
CA HIS A 55 4.30 13.59 10.42
C HIS A 55 5.02 12.49 11.21
N GLN A 56 4.96 11.24 10.76
CA GLN A 56 5.72 10.13 11.35
C GLN A 56 7.23 10.35 11.28
N ILE A 57 7.75 10.99 10.21
CA ILE A 57 9.16 11.39 10.14
C ILE A 57 9.50 12.32 11.30
N TRP A 58 8.66 13.34 11.54
CA TRP A 58 8.85 14.27 12.65
C TRP A 58 8.78 13.58 14.01
N GLN A 59 7.80 12.71 14.21
CA GLN A 59 7.63 11.99 15.47
C GLN A 59 8.82 11.09 15.81
N LYS A 60 9.36 10.40 14.79
CA LYS A 60 10.46 9.43 14.96
C LYS A 60 11.85 10.04 14.67
N ARG A 61 11.95 11.34 14.49
CA ARG A 61 13.14 12.05 13.98
C ARG A 61 14.45 11.72 14.68
N LYS A 62 14.41 11.38 15.98
CA LYS A 62 15.61 11.08 16.79
C LYS A 62 16.10 9.63 16.62
N ASP A 63 15.18 8.73 16.32
CA ASP A 63 15.46 7.30 16.26
C ASP A 63 15.43 6.76 14.83
N LEU A 64 15.02 7.58 13.87
CA LEU A 64 14.82 7.16 12.50
C LEU A 64 16.16 7.04 11.76
N VAL A 65 16.56 5.80 11.49
CA VAL A 65 17.71 5.50 10.64
C VAL A 65 17.21 5.11 9.25
N ILE A 66 17.56 5.89 8.23
CA ILE A 66 17.22 5.62 6.83
C ILE A 66 18.45 5.10 6.11
N GLU A 67 18.53 3.79 5.95
CA GLU A 67 19.64 3.12 5.25
C GLU A 67 19.63 3.34 3.73
N LYS A 68 18.49 3.77 3.17
CA LYS A 68 18.29 4.00 1.73
C LYS A 68 17.98 5.46 1.47
N GLN A 69 17.77 5.80 0.19
CA GLN A 69 17.33 7.15 -0.17
C GLN A 69 15.98 7.47 0.51
N LEU A 70 15.88 8.65 1.12
CA LEU A 70 14.69 9.14 1.80
C LEU A 70 13.44 9.06 0.91
N LYS A 71 13.56 9.46 -0.35
CA LYS A 71 12.47 9.37 -1.34
C LYS A 71 11.90 7.96 -1.46
N SER A 72 12.76 6.96 -1.54
CA SER A 72 12.35 5.55 -1.64
C SER A 72 11.67 5.07 -0.36
N TYR A 73 12.18 5.50 0.80
CA TYR A 73 11.56 5.21 2.09
C TYR A 73 10.15 5.80 2.18
N LEU A 74 9.98 7.09 1.86
CA LEU A 74 8.70 7.77 1.89
C LEU A 74 7.68 7.13 0.94
N ALA A 75 8.09 6.79 -0.29
CA ALA A 75 7.21 6.12 -1.25
C ALA A 75 6.71 4.76 -0.74
N VAL A 76 7.59 3.96 -0.12
CA VAL A 76 7.23 2.67 0.49
C VAL A 76 6.32 2.88 1.70
N ALA A 77 6.61 3.85 2.57
CA ALA A 77 5.80 4.17 3.74
C ALA A 77 4.37 4.60 3.32
N THR A 78 4.27 5.48 2.32
CA THR A 78 2.97 5.94 1.78
C THR A 78 2.16 4.78 1.20
N ARG A 79 2.80 3.93 0.40
CA ARG A 79 2.13 2.74 -0.13
C ARG A 79 1.61 1.83 0.98
N ASN A 80 2.42 1.57 2.00
CA ASN A 80 2.02 0.71 3.12
C ASN A 80 0.89 1.34 3.94
N ALA A 81 0.92 2.65 4.17
CA ALA A 81 -0.15 3.38 4.82
C ALA A 81 -1.47 3.30 4.03
N SER A 82 -1.39 3.46 2.70
CA SER A 82 -2.55 3.31 1.80
C SER A 82 -3.16 1.90 1.90
N PHE A 83 -2.34 0.86 1.89
CA PHE A 83 -2.84 -0.50 2.08
C PHE A 83 -3.45 -0.73 3.45
N ASN A 84 -2.94 -0.11 4.52
CA ASN A 84 -3.52 -0.21 5.84
C ASN A 84 -4.91 0.44 5.92
N VAL A 85 -5.12 1.55 5.22
CA VAL A 85 -6.45 2.19 5.11
C VAL A 85 -7.42 1.27 4.35
N LEU A 86 -7.02 0.73 3.20
CA LEU A 86 -7.83 -0.21 2.43
C LEU A 86 -8.18 -1.45 3.25
N ARG A 87 -7.23 -2.00 4.00
CA ARG A 87 -7.46 -3.15 4.89
C ARG A 87 -8.49 -2.86 5.96
N LYS A 88 -8.39 -1.71 6.64
CA LYS A 88 -9.38 -1.32 7.66
C LYS A 88 -10.79 -1.22 7.08
N LYS A 89 -10.91 -0.67 5.87
CA LYS A 89 -12.21 -0.59 5.18
C LYS A 89 -12.80 -1.98 4.89
N ILE A 90 -11.97 -2.93 4.46
CA ILE A 90 -12.41 -4.30 4.19
C ILE A 90 -12.88 -4.98 5.48
N LEU A 91 -12.13 -4.85 6.58
CA LEU A 91 -12.50 -5.43 7.87
C LEU A 91 -13.82 -4.87 8.41
N VAL A 92 -14.05 -3.56 8.27
CA VAL A 92 -15.33 -2.93 8.66
C VAL A 92 -16.49 -3.47 7.83
N VAL A 93 -16.29 -3.74 6.55
CA VAL A 93 -17.33 -4.34 5.67
C VAL A 93 -17.57 -5.80 6.04
N GLU A 94 -16.53 -6.58 6.37
CA GLU A 94 -16.68 -7.97 6.83
C GLU A 94 -17.43 -8.04 8.17
N GLU A 95 -17.11 -7.16 9.12
CA GLU A 95 -17.78 -7.08 10.42
C GLU A 95 -19.26 -6.65 10.28
N LEU A 96 -19.57 -5.72 9.37
CA LEU A 96 -20.95 -5.34 9.03
C LEU A 96 -21.70 -6.46 8.31
N THR A 97 -21.04 -7.22 7.42
CA THR A 97 -21.68 -8.35 6.74
C THR A 97 -21.93 -9.54 7.66
N GLU A 98 -21.07 -9.83 8.63
CA GLU A 98 -21.34 -10.85 9.65
C GLU A 98 -22.50 -10.46 10.57
N THR A 99 -22.63 -9.18 10.91
CA THR A 99 -23.76 -8.67 11.71
C THR A 99 -25.08 -8.71 10.94
N ILE A 100 -25.06 -8.44 9.64
CA ILE A 100 -26.24 -8.48 8.75
C ILE A 100 -26.62 -9.92 8.38
N ALA A 101 -25.68 -10.85 8.30
CA ALA A 101 -25.96 -12.26 8.00
C ALA A 101 -26.77 -12.95 9.11
N ASN A 102 -26.83 -12.38 10.32
CA ASN A 102 -27.68 -12.86 11.43
C ASN A 102 -29.08 -12.25 11.46
N GLU A 103 -29.38 -11.24 10.67
CA GLU A 103 -30.70 -10.65 10.56
C GLU A 103 -31.13 -10.53 9.08
N HIS A 104 -31.90 -11.52 8.63
CA HIS A 104 -32.72 -11.54 7.41
C HIS A 104 -32.19 -10.91 6.13
N TYR A 105 -31.94 -11.80 5.16
CA TYR A 105 -31.91 -11.56 3.72
C TYR A 105 -32.95 -10.53 3.29
N GLN A 106 -32.51 -9.31 2.99
CA GLN A 106 -33.14 -8.44 1.99
C GLN A 106 -32.04 -7.58 1.33
N GLU A 107 -32.02 -7.67 0.00
CA GLU A 107 -31.17 -6.92 -0.89
C GLU A 107 -31.24 -5.42 -0.62
N SER A 108 -30.11 -4.81 -0.27
CA SER A 108 -29.77 -3.46 -0.72
C SER A 108 -28.27 -3.21 -0.54
N SER A 109 -27.55 -3.40 -1.58
CA SER A 109 -26.57 -2.49 -2.22
C SER A 109 -25.81 -1.59 -1.26
N GLY A 110 -24.68 -2.07 -0.77
CA GLY A 110 -23.65 -1.33 -0.06
C GLY A 110 -22.37 -2.10 0.09
N SER A 111 -22.22 -3.22 -0.61
CA SER A 111 -20.96 -3.94 -0.65
C SER A 111 -19.94 -3.09 -1.40
N PHE A 112 -18.99 -2.52 -0.67
CA PHE A 112 -17.70 -2.10 -1.22
C PHE A 112 -17.04 -3.36 -1.81
N GLN A 113 -17.53 -3.73 -2.98
CA GLN A 113 -16.93 -4.83 -3.71
C GLN A 113 -15.55 -4.35 -4.15
N ILE A 114 -14.61 -5.28 -4.21
CA ILE A 114 -13.33 -5.17 -4.93
C ILE A 114 -13.47 -4.50 -6.32
N LYS A 115 -14.67 -4.24 -6.80
CA LYS A 115 -15.04 -3.50 -8.01
C LYS A 115 -14.60 -2.04 -8.03
N ASP A 116 -14.34 -1.43 -6.87
CA ASP A 116 -13.88 -0.04 -6.78
C ASP A 116 -12.35 0.08 -6.73
N ILE A 117 -11.64 -1.04 -6.64
CA ILE A 117 -10.21 -1.09 -6.94
C ILE A 117 -10.12 -1.01 -8.46
N GLU A 118 -9.45 0.04 -8.97
CA GLU A 118 -9.25 0.30 -10.40
C GLU A 118 -9.31 -0.97 -11.27
N PRO A 119 -10.07 -0.98 -12.37
CA PRO A 119 -10.21 -2.16 -13.24
C PRO A 119 -8.89 -2.84 -13.58
N GLY A 120 -7.78 -2.09 -13.57
CA GLY A 120 -6.43 -2.59 -13.79
C GLY A 120 -5.89 -3.52 -12.70
N ILE A 121 -6.19 -3.29 -11.42
CA ILE A 121 -5.72 -4.16 -10.33
C ILE A 121 -6.54 -5.45 -10.29
N GLN A 122 -7.85 -5.35 -10.48
CA GLN A 122 -8.73 -6.51 -10.59
C GLN A 122 -8.26 -7.42 -11.74
N HIS A 123 -8.02 -6.85 -12.92
CA HIS A 123 -7.54 -7.58 -14.09
C HIS A 123 -6.14 -8.19 -13.87
N ALA A 124 -5.25 -7.46 -13.17
CA ALA A 124 -3.94 -7.99 -12.78
C ALA A 124 -4.05 -9.19 -11.84
N LEU A 125 -4.95 -9.16 -10.86
CA LEU A 125 -5.19 -10.27 -9.96
C LEU A 125 -5.81 -11.47 -10.67
N GLU A 126 -6.62 -11.26 -11.72
CA GLU A 126 -7.18 -12.32 -12.56
C GLU A 126 -6.10 -13.10 -13.34
N GLN A 127 -4.95 -12.46 -13.62
CA GLN A 127 -3.82 -13.15 -14.24
C GLN A 127 -3.14 -14.17 -13.31
N LEU A 128 -3.41 -14.10 -12.01
CA LEU A 128 -2.90 -15.07 -11.05
C LEU A 128 -3.74 -16.35 -11.06
N THR A 129 -3.09 -17.49 -10.82
CA THR A 129 -3.84 -18.72 -10.53
C THR A 129 -4.64 -18.55 -9.25
N GLN A 130 -5.72 -19.31 -9.07
CA GLN A 130 -6.55 -19.25 -7.86
C GLN A 130 -5.69 -19.37 -6.59
N ARG A 131 -4.73 -20.30 -6.56
CA ARG A 131 -3.83 -20.51 -5.42
C ARG A 131 -2.88 -19.33 -5.18
N GLN A 132 -2.34 -18.75 -6.25
CA GLN A 132 -1.49 -17.56 -6.16
C GLN A 132 -2.27 -16.35 -5.64
N ARG A 133 -3.51 -16.17 -6.11
CA ARG A 133 -4.40 -15.09 -5.70
C ARG A 133 -4.77 -15.20 -4.23
N GLU A 134 -5.11 -16.39 -3.76
CA GLU A 134 -5.42 -16.69 -2.36
C GLU A 134 -4.24 -16.35 -1.45
N ILE A 135 -3.06 -16.91 -1.73
CA ILE A 135 -1.84 -16.65 -0.97
C ILE A 135 -1.45 -15.16 -1.02
N PHE A 136 -1.57 -14.53 -2.19
CA PHE A 136 -1.26 -13.12 -2.36
C PHE A 136 -2.21 -12.23 -1.56
N ARG A 137 -3.52 -12.56 -1.53
CA ARG A 137 -4.51 -11.86 -0.71
C ARG A 137 -4.19 -11.98 0.79
N LEU A 138 -3.97 -13.17 1.29
CA LEU A 138 -3.62 -13.40 2.69
C LEU A 138 -2.35 -12.61 3.09
N TYR A 139 -1.35 -12.60 2.24
CA TYR A 139 -0.10 -11.90 2.51
C TYR A 139 -0.22 -10.38 2.41
N ARG A 140 -0.97 -9.86 1.42
CA ARG A 140 -1.00 -8.43 1.09
C ARG A 140 -2.15 -7.67 1.73
N PHE A 141 -3.29 -8.31 1.90
CA PHE A 141 -4.50 -7.65 2.39
C PHE A 141 -4.86 -8.07 3.82
N HIS A 142 -4.42 -9.24 4.26
CA HIS A 142 -4.71 -9.75 5.60
C HIS A 142 -3.47 -9.82 6.51
N ASP A 143 -2.31 -9.32 6.06
CA ASP A 143 -1.05 -9.21 6.83
C ASP A 143 -0.52 -10.54 7.43
N TYR A 144 -0.98 -11.68 6.92
CA TYR A 144 -0.46 -12.98 7.35
C TYR A 144 1.00 -13.13 6.95
N LYS A 145 1.83 -13.63 7.85
CA LYS A 145 3.21 -14.04 7.54
C LYS A 145 3.20 -15.33 6.73
N ALA A 146 4.27 -15.57 5.96
CA ALA A 146 4.36 -16.78 5.14
C ALA A 146 4.19 -18.08 5.94
N ALA A 147 4.70 -18.12 7.18
CA ALA A 147 4.52 -19.26 8.09
C ALA A 147 3.04 -19.47 8.49
N GLU A 148 2.31 -18.40 8.77
CA GLU A 148 0.89 -18.45 9.14
C GLU A 148 0.02 -18.90 7.95
N ILE A 149 0.31 -18.38 6.74
CA ILE A 149 -0.33 -18.81 5.49
C ILE A 149 -0.05 -20.29 5.23
N ALA A 150 1.17 -20.75 5.50
CA ALA A 150 1.55 -22.14 5.33
C ALA A 150 0.70 -23.05 6.24
N GLN A 151 0.51 -22.68 7.51
CA GLN A 151 -0.34 -23.40 8.44
C GLN A 151 -1.82 -23.38 7.99
N LEU A 152 -2.35 -22.20 7.65
CA LEU A 152 -3.74 -22.01 7.26
C LEU A 152 -4.10 -22.83 6.00
N LEU A 153 -3.19 -22.89 5.05
CA LEU A 153 -3.42 -23.54 3.76
C LEU A 153 -2.84 -24.96 3.66
N HIS A 154 -2.33 -25.51 4.77
CA HIS A 154 -1.66 -26.82 4.82
C HIS A 154 -0.52 -26.96 3.80
N LEU A 155 0.33 -25.93 3.71
CA LEU A 155 1.50 -25.86 2.84
C LEU A 155 2.79 -25.79 3.65
N THR A 156 3.92 -25.87 2.95
CA THR A 156 5.21 -25.46 3.53
C THR A 156 5.43 -23.96 3.32
N GLU A 157 6.18 -23.32 4.21
CA GLU A 157 6.55 -21.90 4.05
C GLU A 157 7.31 -21.64 2.75
N GLY A 158 8.18 -22.59 2.34
CA GLY A 158 8.87 -22.55 1.06
C GLY A 158 7.91 -22.52 -0.14
N THR A 159 6.82 -23.29 -0.07
CA THR A 159 5.78 -23.28 -1.10
C THR A 159 5.06 -21.92 -1.14
N VAL A 160 4.72 -21.35 0.02
CA VAL A 160 4.08 -20.04 0.10
C VAL A 160 4.98 -18.96 -0.51
N ASN A 161 6.25 -18.91 -0.11
CA ASN A 161 7.23 -17.96 -0.63
C ASN A 161 7.43 -18.11 -2.15
N PHE A 162 7.48 -19.34 -2.65
CA PHE A 162 7.57 -19.60 -4.08
C PHE A 162 6.34 -19.08 -4.84
N GLN A 163 5.13 -19.31 -4.33
CA GLN A 163 3.90 -18.82 -4.96
C GLN A 163 3.82 -17.30 -4.92
N LEU A 164 4.22 -16.66 -3.81
CA LEU A 164 4.32 -15.21 -3.69
C LEU A 164 5.32 -14.62 -4.70
N HIS A 165 6.48 -15.26 -4.85
CA HIS A 165 7.47 -14.84 -5.86
C HIS A 165 6.90 -14.90 -7.28
N LYS A 166 6.24 -16.01 -7.64
CA LYS A 166 5.58 -16.15 -8.95
C LYS A 166 4.47 -15.14 -9.18
N ALA A 167 3.63 -14.90 -8.16
CA ALA A 167 2.57 -13.90 -8.22
C ALA A 167 3.15 -12.50 -8.46
N ASN A 168 4.14 -12.10 -7.66
CA ASN A 168 4.79 -10.80 -7.81
C ASN A 168 5.44 -10.62 -9.19
N LYS A 169 6.07 -11.68 -9.75
CA LYS A 169 6.66 -11.63 -11.09
C LYS A 169 5.59 -11.38 -12.16
N LYS A 170 4.49 -12.12 -12.12
CA LYS A 170 3.38 -11.96 -13.08
C LYS A 170 2.76 -10.57 -13.00
N LEU A 171 2.48 -10.07 -11.79
CA LEU A 171 1.92 -8.74 -11.59
C LEU A 171 2.87 -7.65 -12.11
N LYS A 172 4.17 -7.78 -11.85
CA LYS A 172 5.18 -6.85 -12.37
C LYS A 172 5.23 -6.83 -13.90
N GLU A 173 5.15 -8.00 -14.55
CA GLU A 173 5.11 -8.10 -16.01
C GLU A 173 3.83 -7.49 -16.59
N TYR A 174 2.67 -7.77 -15.99
CA TYR A 174 1.39 -7.20 -16.38
C TYR A 174 1.40 -5.66 -16.31
N PHE A 175 1.82 -5.08 -15.20
CA PHE A 175 1.89 -3.64 -15.06
C PHE A 175 2.91 -3.00 -16.00
N ARG A 176 4.05 -3.67 -16.25
CA ARG A 176 5.03 -3.18 -17.23
C ARG A 176 4.45 -3.06 -18.63
N LEU A 177 3.65 -4.05 -19.05
CA LEU A 177 2.99 -4.05 -20.36
C LEU A 177 1.90 -2.97 -20.42
N LEU A 178 1.11 -2.84 -19.36
CA LEU A 178 0.05 -1.83 -19.27
C LEU A 178 0.62 -0.40 -19.38
N PHE A 179 1.71 -0.11 -18.69
CA PHE A 179 2.37 1.20 -18.74
C PHE A 179 3.14 1.44 -20.05
N LYS A 180 3.62 0.39 -20.71
CA LYS A 180 4.22 0.51 -22.04
C LYS A 180 3.17 0.93 -23.07
N ASN A 181 2.03 0.26 -23.07
CA ASN A 181 0.93 0.57 -23.99
C ASN A 181 0.33 1.97 -23.72
N ALA A 182 0.29 2.42 -22.45
CA ALA A 182 -0.15 3.77 -22.12
C ALA A 182 0.80 4.87 -22.63
N LYS A 183 2.10 4.59 -22.77
CA LYS A 183 3.08 5.53 -23.34
C LYS A 183 3.04 5.61 -24.88
N GLU A 184 2.48 4.63 -25.55
CA GLU A 184 2.34 4.62 -27.02
C GLU A 184 1.03 5.30 -27.48
N LEU A 185 0.15 5.69 -26.54
CA LEU A 185 -1.13 6.35 -26.80
C LEU A 185 -1.09 7.89 -26.57
N TYR A 186 0.04 8.43 -26.14
CA TYR A 186 0.30 9.86 -25.95
C TYR A 186 1.64 10.25 -26.58
#